data_8825ce83a090b7dbdb4d91025cb2b00a
#
_entry.id   8825ce83a090b7dbdb4d91025cb2b00a
#
_cell.length_a   1.000
_cell.length_b   1.000
_cell.length_c   1.000
_cell.angle_alpha   90.00
_cell.angle_beta   90.00
_cell.angle_gamma   90.00
#
_symmetry.space_group_name_H-M   'P 1'
#
loop_
_entity.id
_entity.type
_entity.pdbx_description
1 polymer ?
#
loop_
_entity_poly.entity_id
_entity_poly.type
_entity_poly.pdbx_seq_one_letter_code
_entity_poly.pdbx_strand_id
1 'polypeptide(L)'
;MNKIPDSIIRIAICFAALLVLVIIARVIIIPAELTDSDIYLASAIEREMAHELSYAGSETCTDCHDEYFEMKAEGYHKKLSCEVCHGAGLAHSTEPDGFTPSAPRDRKFCPVCHTYNPSRPTGF
;
A
#
# COMPACT_ATOMS: atom_id res chain seq x y z
N MET A 1 52.31 -1.00 37.73
CA MET A 1 51.10 -0.63 37.01
C MET A 1 51.33 -0.94 35.54
N ASN A 2 50.66 -1.96 34.98
CA ASN A 2 50.80 -2.31 33.55
C ASN A 2 50.17 -1.19 32.70
N LYS A 3 50.99 -0.49 31.90
CA LYS A 3 50.49 0.49 30.94
C LYS A 3 49.81 -0.29 29.79
N ILE A 4 48.57 0.09 29.51
CA ILE A 4 47.83 -0.47 28.37
C ILE A 4 48.58 -0.10 27.07
N PRO A 5 48.86 -1.04 26.17
CA PRO A 5 49.58 -0.76 24.91
C PRO A 5 48.77 0.24 24.05
N ASP A 6 49.46 1.20 23.43
CA ASP A 6 48.84 2.24 22.59
C ASP A 6 48.01 1.68 21.43
N SER A 7 48.37 0.47 20.95
CA SER A 7 47.59 -0.25 19.92
C SER A 7 46.19 -0.61 20.41
N ILE A 8 46.05 -1.02 21.67
CA ILE A 8 44.75 -1.36 22.26
C ILE A 8 43.87 -0.10 22.39
N ILE A 9 44.47 1.00 22.81
CA ILE A 9 43.77 2.29 22.95
C ILE A 9 43.26 2.75 21.57
N ARG A 10 44.07 2.65 20.51
CA ARG A 10 43.67 3.01 19.14
C ARG A 10 42.51 2.16 18.64
N ILE A 11 42.57 0.83 18.82
CA ILE A 11 41.49 -0.07 18.46
C ILE A 11 40.21 0.26 19.20
N ALA A 12 40.29 0.53 20.51
CA ALA A 12 39.15 0.90 21.34
C ALA A 12 38.49 2.21 20.86
N ILE A 13 39.28 3.22 20.48
CA ILE A 13 38.80 4.47 19.93
C ILE A 13 38.09 4.24 18.58
N CYS A 14 38.70 3.48 17.68
CA CYS A 14 38.07 3.14 16.37
C CYS A 14 36.76 2.39 16.55
N PHE A 15 36.70 1.45 17.49
CA PHE A 15 35.49 0.69 17.77
C PHE A 15 34.41 1.59 18.39
N ALA A 16 34.76 2.46 19.34
CA ALA A 16 33.81 3.42 19.90
C ALA A 16 33.28 4.40 18.86
N ALA A 17 34.14 4.89 17.96
CA ALA A 17 33.73 5.75 16.85
C ALA A 17 32.76 5.03 15.89
N LEU A 18 33.02 3.76 15.58
CA LEU A 18 32.14 2.93 14.75
C LEU A 18 30.76 2.73 15.42
N LEU A 19 30.73 2.44 16.72
CA LEU A 19 29.48 2.31 17.47
C LEU A 19 28.65 3.60 17.45
N VAL A 20 29.29 4.73 17.68
CA VAL A 20 28.63 6.05 17.61
C VAL A 20 28.05 6.28 16.20
N LEU A 21 28.82 5.98 15.17
CA LEU A 21 28.38 6.12 13.79
C LEU A 21 27.16 5.22 13.49
N VAL A 22 27.17 3.97 13.95
CA VAL A 22 26.02 3.05 13.79
C VAL A 22 24.78 3.56 14.51
N ILE A 23 24.94 4.10 15.74
CA ILE A 23 23.82 4.68 16.51
C ILE A 23 23.24 5.89 15.76
N ILE A 24 24.09 6.78 15.28
CA ILE A 24 23.66 7.96 14.50
C ILE A 24 22.94 7.52 13.23
N ALA A 25 23.51 6.57 12.49
CA ALA A 25 22.89 6.04 11.28
C ALA A 25 21.51 5.41 11.57
N ARG A 26 21.39 4.67 12.66
CA ARG A 26 20.10 4.10 13.09
C ARG A 26 19.06 5.19 13.37
N VAL A 27 19.40 6.23 14.09
CA VAL A 27 18.49 7.33 14.44
C VAL A 27 18.04 8.10 13.19
N ILE A 28 18.92 8.24 12.19
CA ILE A 28 18.59 8.97 10.96
C ILE A 28 17.78 8.09 9.98
N ILE A 29 18.11 6.81 9.86
CA ILE A 29 17.53 5.92 8.85
C ILE A 29 16.22 5.29 9.32
N ILE A 30 16.13 4.94 10.62
CA ILE A 30 14.95 4.25 11.15
C ILE A 30 14.00 5.29 11.76
N PRO A 31 12.80 5.47 11.19
CA PRO A 31 11.78 6.33 11.76
C PRO A 31 11.41 5.88 13.19
N ALA A 32 11.17 6.85 14.08
CA ALA A 32 10.82 6.56 15.48
C ALA A 32 9.57 5.66 15.60
N GLU A 33 8.64 5.81 14.68
CA GLU A 33 7.38 5.04 14.63
C GLU A 33 7.60 3.53 14.41
N LEU A 34 8.70 3.16 13.72
CA LEU A 34 9.05 1.74 13.51
C LEU A 34 9.55 1.07 14.79
N THR A 35 10.05 1.87 15.76
CA THR A 35 10.55 1.34 17.04
C THR A 35 9.44 1.09 18.05
N ASP A 36 8.30 1.76 17.94
CA ASP A 36 7.18 1.65 18.88
C ASP A 36 6.16 0.56 18.53
N SER A 37 6.09 0.16 17.25
CA SER A 37 5.06 -0.77 16.77
C SER A 37 5.55 -2.03 16.06
N ASP A 38 6.85 -2.31 16.10
CA ASP A 38 7.56 -3.50 15.55
C ASP A 38 7.30 -3.84 14.06
N ILE A 39 6.15 -3.56 13.49
CA ILE A 39 5.77 -3.98 12.12
C ILE A 39 4.93 -2.89 11.39
N TYR A 40 4.51 -1.83 12.09
CA TYR A 40 3.48 -0.94 11.60
C TYR A 40 3.98 0.50 11.44
N LEU A 41 4.03 1.00 10.21
CA LEU A 41 4.33 2.39 9.89
C LEU A 41 3.03 3.22 9.90
N ALA A 42 2.65 3.77 11.06
CA ALA A 42 1.47 4.62 11.19
C ALA A 42 1.52 5.84 10.23
N SER A 43 2.68 6.44 10.07
CA SER A 43 2.91 7.56 9.14
C SER A 43 2.69 7.21 7.66
N ALA A 44 2.80 5.94 7.28
CA ALA A 44 2.48 5.51 5.92
C ALA A 44 0.97 5.61 5.65
N ILE A 45 0.15 5.24 6.63
CA ILE A 45 -1.32 5.36 6.50
C ILE A 45 -1.73 6.83 6.45
N GLU A 46 -1.19 7.67 7.34
CA GLU A 46 -1.48 9.10 7.33
C GLU A 46 -1.10 9.73 5.97
N ARG A 47 0.02 9.31 5.40
CA ARG A 47 0.48 9.77 4.09
C ARG A 47 -0.47 9.32 2.97
N GLU A 48 -0.90 8.05 2.99
CA GLU A 48 -1.87 7.54 2.02
C GLU A 48 -3.25 8.21 2.19
N MET A 49 -3.68 8.46 3.43
CA MET A 49 -4.93 9.18 3.70
C MET A 49 -4.89 10.66 3.29
N ALA A 50 -3.71 11.25 3.17
CA ALA A 50 -3.54 12.64 2.72
C ALA A 50 -3.61 12.79 1.19
N HIS A 51 -3.59 11.68 0.43
CA HIS A 51 -3.81 11.74 -1.01
C HIS A 51 -5.26 12.09 -1.33
N GLU A 52 -5.45 12.80 -2.45
CA GLU A 52 -6.79 13.07 -2.97
C GLU A 52 -7.51 11.75 -3.30
N LEU A 53 -8.80 11.71 -2.98
CA LEU A 53 -9.63 10.56 -3.32
C LEU A 53 -9.69 10.39 -4.84
N SER A 54 -9.45 9.17 -5.29
CA SER A 54 -9.54 8.82 -6.72
C SER A 54 -10.75 7.92 -7.01
N TYR A 55 -11.32 7.33 -5.98
CA TYR A 55 -12.46 6.41 -6.07
C TYR A 55 -13.75 7.13 -5.75
N ALA A 56 -14.77 6.93 -6.59
CA ALA A 56 -16.10 7.52 -6.44
C ALA A 56 -17.04 6.69 -5.54
N GLY A 57 -16.80 5.38 -5.49
CA GLY A 57 -17.71 4.43 -4.86
C GLY A 57 -18.82 3.94 -5.81
N SER A 58 -19.29 2.71 -5.55
CA SER A 58 -20.29 2.07 -6.44
C SER A 58 -21.63 2.81 -6.50
N GLU A 59 -22.01 3.52 -5.45
CA GLU A 59 -23.28 4.28 -5.39
C GLU A 59 -23.29 5.39 -6.44
N THR A 60 -22.20 6.14 -6.57
CA THR A 60 -22.06 7.19 -7.60
C THR A 60 -22.17 6.64 -9.01
N CYS A 61 -21.69 5.41 -9.25
CA CYS A 61 -21.79 4.77 -10.56
C CYS A 61 -23.23 4.45 -10.92
N THR A 62 -24.09 4.10 -9.95
CA THR A 62 -25.48 3.70 -10.19
C THR A 62 -26.37 4.85 -10.63
N ASP A 63 -26.02 6.09 -10.36
CA ASP A 63 -26.79 7.27 -10.78
C ASP A 63 -26.95 7.35 -12.32
N CYS A 64 -25.96 6.80 -13.05
CA CYS A 64 -25.98 6.80 -14.53
C CYS A 64 -25.98 5.39 -15.12
N HIS A 65 -25.60 4.36 -14.35
CA HIS A 65 -25.38 2.98 -14.82
C HIS A 65 -26.20 1.95 -14.03
N ASP A 66 -27.46 2.24 -13.75
CA ASP A 66 -28.40 1.41 -12.98
C ASP A 66 -28.59 0.01 -13.61
N GLU A 67 -28.73 -0.09 -14.95
CA GLU A 67 -28.89 -1.35 -15.65
C GLU A 67 -27.70 -2.30 -15.44
N TYR A 68 -26.47 -1.78 -15.40
CA TYR A 68 -25.27 -2.58 -15.13
C TYR A 68 -25.18 -3.00 -13.67
N PHE A 69 -25.70 -2.18 -12.77
CA PHE A 69 -25.78 -2.52 -11.36
C PHE A 69 -26.74 -3.68 -11.12
N GLU A 70 -27.94 -3.64 -11.72
CA GLU A 70 -28.93 -4.71 -11.63
C GLU A 70 -28.37 -6.03 -12.20
N MET A 71 -27.78 -5.98 -13.39
CA MET A 71 -27.15 -7.16 -14.02
C MET A 71 -26.05 -7.75 -13.12
N LYS A 72 -25.22 -6.89 -12.48
CA LYS A 72 -24.17 -7.33 -11.56
C LYS A 72 -24.75 -7.94 -10.27
N ALA A 73 -25.87 -7.40 -9.77
CA ALA A 73 -26.52 -7.87 -8.55
C ALA A 73 -26.99 -9.34 -8.63
N GLU A 74 -27.28 -9.82 -9.81
CA GLU A 74 -27.64 -11.22 -10.09
C GLU A 74 -26.41 -12.12 -10.28
N GLY A 75 -25.20 -11.53 -10.46
CA GLY A 75 -23.96 -12.23 -10.77
C GLY A 75 -23.17 -12.69 -9.54
N TYR A 76 -22.13 -13.47 -9.81
CA TYR A 76 -21.19 -13.95 -8.79
C TYR A 76 -20.39 -12.81 -8.13
N HIS A 77 -20.16 -11.70 -8.83
CA HIS A 77 -19.39 -10.55 -8.35
C HIS A 77 -20.26 -9.45 -7.71
N LYS A 78 -21.46 -9.77 -7.30
CA LYS A 78 -22.44 -8.82 -6.74
C LYS A 78 -21.94 -7.99 -5.54
N LYS A 79 -21.00 -8.55 -4.77
CA LYS A 79 -20.42 -7.88 -3.60
C LYS A 79 -19.19 -7.02 -3.90
N LEU A 80 -18.65 -7.07 -5.11
CA LEU A 80 -17.48 -6.28 -5.49
C LEU A 80 -17.89 -4.87 -5.91
N SER A 81 -17.04 -3.88 -5.60
CA SER A 81 -17.20 -2.54 -6.18
C SER A 81 -16.99 -2.57 -7.69
N CYS A 82 -17.66 -1.69 -8.41
CA CYS A 82 -17.46 -1.50 -9.85
C CYS A 82 -15.98 -1.17 -10.16
N GLU A 83 -15.37 -0.38 -9.31
CA GLU A 83 -14.00 0.09 -9.43
C GLU A 83 -12.93 -0.99 -9.25
N VAL A 84 -13.28 -2.14 -8.67
CA VAL A 84 -12.37 -3.31 -8.62
C VAL A 84 -11.98 -3.78 -10.02
N CYS A 85 -12.91 -3.69 -10.98
CA CYS A 85 -12.69 -4.08 -12.36
C CYS A 85 -12.37 -2.89 -13.26
N HIS A 86 -13.00 -1.75 -13.03
CA HIS A 86 -12.92 -0.59 -13.91
C HIS A 86 -11.84 0.43 -13.49
N GLY A 87 -11.27 0.29 -12.28
CA GLY A 87 -10.33 1.26 -11.73
C GLY A 87 -11.03 2.47 -11.12
N ALA A 88 -10.24 3.45 -10.67
CA ALA A 88 -10.72 4.65 -10.00
C ALA A 88 -11.67 5.46 -10.90
N GLY A 89 -12.87 5.76 -10.42
CA GLY A 89 -13.96 6.33 -11.19
C GLY A 89 -14.29 7.79 -10.90
N LEU A 90 -13.63 8.43 -9.93
CA LEU A 90 -14.01 9.78 -9.51
C LEU A 90 -13.87 10.82 -10.65
N ALA A 91 -12.79 10.73 -11.43
CA ALA A 91 -12.60 11.64 -12.57
C ALA A 91 -13.72 11.48 -13.61
N HIS A 92 -14.16 10.24 -13.87
CA HIS A 92 -15.27 9.97 -14.79
C HIS A 92 -16.60 10.48 -14.25
N SER A 93 -16.88 10.32 -12.96
CA SER A 93 -18.14 10.79 -12.35
C SER A 93 -18.25 12.32 -12.33
N THR A 94 -17.12 13.02 -12.29
CA THR A 94 -17.09 14.49 -12.34
C THR A 94 -17.08 15.05 -13.76
N GLU A 95 -16.42 14.36 -14.69
CA GLU A 95 -16.28 14.75 -16.08
C GLU A 95 -16.40 13.52 -17.01
N PRO A 96 -17.64 13.04 -17.27
CA PRO A 96 -17.90 11.79 -17.97
C PRO A 96 -17.30 11.73 -19.38
N ASP A 97 -17.26 12.84 -20.10
CA ASP A 97 -16.72 12.92 -21.46
C ASP A 97 -15.18 13.03 -21.50
N GLY A 98 -14.57 13.46 -20.39
CA GLY A 98 -13.13 13.69 -20.30
C GLY A 98 -12.31 12.44 -20.01
N PHE A 99 -12.89 11.47 -19.32
CA PHE A 99 -12.19 10.25 -18.89
C PHE A 99 -13.13 9.05 -18.94
N THR A 100 -12.69 7.98 -19.58
CA THR A 100 -13.44 6.71 -19.60
C THR A 100 -12.67 5.64 -18.81
N PRO A 101 -13.26 5.06 -17.73
CA PRO A 101 -12.65 3.98 -17.00
C PRO A 101 -12.37 2.77 -17.87
N SER A 102 -11.37 1.98 -17.52
CA SER A 102 -11.05 0.77 -18.26
C SER A 102 -12.18 -0.25 -18.19
N ALA A 103 -12.45 -0.96 -19.29
CA ALA A 103 -13.38 -2.09 -19.31
C ALA A 103 -12.57 -3.36 -19.60
N PRO A 104 -12.12 -4.12 -18.59
CA PRO A 104 -11.32 -5.31 -18.80
C PRO A 104 -12.16 -6.40 -19.44
N ARG A 105 -12.05 -6.54 -20.76
CA ARG A 105 -12.73 -7.58 -21.55
C ARG A 105 -11.89 -8.85 -21.71
N ASP A 106 -10.61 -8.77 -21.38
CA ASP A 106 -9.68 -9.89 -21.48
C ASP A 106 -9.79 -10.80 -20.25
N ARG A 107 -9.98 -12.09 -20.48
CA ARG A 107 -9.95 -13.11 -19.42
C ARG A 107 -8.63 -13.18 -18.67
N LYS A 108 -7.55 -12.59 -19.17
CA LYS A 108 -6.27 -12.45 -18.47
C LYS A 108 -6.38 -11.60 -17.20
N PHE A 109 -7.44 -10.82 -17.06
CA PHE A 109 -7.70 -10.06 -15.83
C PHE A 109 -8.21 -10.95 -14.69
N CYS A 110 -8.94 -12.01 -14.98
CA CYS A 110 -9.50 -12.90 -13.96
C CYS A 110 -8.46 -13.48 -12.99
N PRO A 111 -7.26 -13.89 -13.43
CA PRO A 111 -6.20 -14.39 -12.56
C PRO A 111 -5.69 -13.40 -11.51
N VAL A 112 -5.87 -12.11 -11.68
CA VAL A 112 -5.51 -11.12 -10.64
C VAL A 112 -6.17 -11.45 -9.31
N CYS A 113 -7.40 -11.95 -9.35
CA CYS A 113 -8.14 -12.40 -8.18
C CYS A 113 -8.24 -13.92 -8.05
N HIS A 114 -8.37 -14.65 -9.18
CA HIS A 114 -8.64 -16.09 -9.21
C HIS A 114 -7.39 -16.98 -9.30
N THR A 115 -6.19 -16.43 -9.26
CA THR A 115 -4.97 -17.24 -9.13
C THR A 115 -4.78 -17.66 -7.68
N TYR A 116 -4.29 -18.88 -7.48
CA TYR A 116 -3.90 -19.36 -6.16
C TYR A 116 -2.90 -18.40 -5.51
N ASN A 117 -3.24 -17.92 -4.34
CA ASN A 117 -2.38 -17.09 -3.51
C ASN A 117 -2.39 -17.64 -2.08
N PRO A 118 -1.23 -18.05 -1.52
CA PRO A 118 -1.15 -18.59 -0.17
C PRO A 118 -1.68 -17.66 0.92
N SER A 119 -1.67 -16.35 0.65
CA SER A 119 -2.14 -15.32 1.59
C SER A 119 -3.66 -15.09 1.55
N ARG A 120 -4.37 -15.70 0.61
CA ARG A 120 -5.83 -15.58 0.50
C ARG A 120 -6.50 -16.82 1.05
N PRO A 121 -7.60 -16.68 1.82
CA PRO A 121 -8.42 -17.83 2.18
C PRO A 121 -8.92 -18.50 0.91
N THR A 122 -8.73 -19.82 0.81
CA THR A 122 -9.24 -20.65 -0.28
C THR A 122 -10.75 -20.79 -0.12
N GLY A 123 -11.52 -20.37 -1.08
CA GLY A 123 -12.99 -20.47 -1.03
C GLY A 123 -13.74 -19.46 -1.87
N PHE A 124 -13.16 -19.07 -3.02
CA PHE A 124 -13.89 -18.33 -4.07
C PHE A 124 -14.35 -19.26 -5.17
#